data_35c0ddf62c8ebcea7ff3109ea6a7053b
#
_entry.id   35c0ddf62c8ebcea7ff3109ea6a7053b
#
_cell.length_a   1.000
_cell.length_b   1.000
_cell.length_c   1.000
_cell.angle_alpha   90.00
_cell.angle_beta   90.00
_cell.angle_gamma   90.00
#
_symmetry.space_group_name_H-M   'P 1'
#
loop_
_entity.id
_entity.type
_entity.pdbx_description
1 polymer ?
#
loop_
_entity_poly.entity_id
_entity_poly.type
_entity_poly.pdbx_seq_one_letter_code
_entity_poly.pdbx_strand_id
1 'polypeptide(L)'
;MSELLIELFSEEIPPNLQISARNQIEKLITGELSLVNLTYKDIYIYSTPTRLTVFISGLPKKIKILPSEVKGPKLGVPKNIIENFAKSKNMSVNDLYEKKLDKGTFYFAKIKGKEINTEDELIRIIPKCLNEISWKKSMKWSDYNLSWRRPLISIMAIFDNMHLKFKFGHLDTVNFTILEQDVDIKHKKIRDFEEYLKFLKANDIIIDHNKREKIVLEKIQSICKNKSCQEIIDRSLLLEVSNLVDNPRIIIANFDKSYLKLPKEVIKSTLQFHQKYFTLIDQKDRMINEFIIVTNKKDTNKFIRLGNERVVEARLSDASFFWEKDKSLNPVSYTHLTLPTKA
;
A
#
# COMPACT_ATOMS: atom_id res chain seq x y z
N MET A 1 -8.14 -14.67 -22.10
CA MET A 1 -8.57 -13.98 -20.88
C MET A 1 -7.69 -12.75 -20.75
N SER A 2 -8.28 -11.61 -20.43
CA SER A 2 -7.57 -10.34 -20.42
C SER A 2 -6.98 -10.04 -19.04
N GLU A 3 -6.00 -9.13 -19.00
CA GLU A 3 -5.32 -8.67 -17.79
C GLU A 3 -5.57 -7.19 -17.58
N LEU A 4 -5.70 -6.79 -16.33
CA LEU A 4 -5.74 -5.40 -15.91
C LEU A 4 -4.48 -5.10 -15.11
N LEU A 5 -3.76 -4.06 -15.52
CA LEU A 5 -2.61 -3.50 -14.80
C LEU A 5 -2.86 -2.03 -14.54
N ILE A 6 -2.80 -1.64 -13.26
CA ILE A 6 -2.85 -0.23 -12.84
C ILE A 6 -1.65 0.04 -11.97
N GLU A 7 -0.92 1.12 -12.24
CA GLU A 7 0.11 1.66 -11.36
C GLU A 7 -0.29 3.08 -10.94
N LEU A 8 -0.31 3.33 -9.66
CA LEU A 8 -0.42 4.66 -9.06
C LEU A 8 0.98 5.07 -8.62
N PHE A 9 1.60 5.99 -9.35
CA PHE A 9 2.93 6.51 -9.04
C PHE A 9 2.80 7.82 -8.29
N SER A 10 3.43 7.91 -7.12
CA SER A 10 3.33 9.07 -6.21
C SER A 10 4.67 9.34 -5.53
N GLU A 11 4.76 10.45 -4.81
CA GLU A 11 5.81 10.61 -3.80
C GLU A 11 5.71 9.52 -2.73
N GLU A 12 6.77 9.34 -1.93
CA GLU A 12 6.93 8.23 -1.00
C GLU A 12 5.77 8.11 0.01
N ILE A 13 5.08 7.00 -0.05
CA ILE A 13 4.01 6.62 0.87
C ILE A 13 4.63 5.94 2.10
N PRO A 14 4.35 6.42 3.32
CA PRO A 14 4.84 5.78 4.53
C PRO A 14 4.47 4.29 4.63
N PRO A 15 5.37 3.41 5.12
CA PRO A 15 5.19 1.96 5.14
C PRO A 15 3.84 1.47 5.67
N ASN A 16 3.42 1.97 6.84
CA ASN A 16 2.15 1.57 7.46
C ASN A 16 0.93 1.93 6.61
N LEU A 17 1.03 2.98 5.81
CA LEU A 17 -0.07 3.41 4.93
C LEU A 17 -0.09 2.62 3.62
N GLN A 18 1.06 2.12 3.15
CA GLN A 18 1.11 1.19 2.02
C GLN A 18 0.31 -0.07 2.32
N ILE A 19 0.48 -0.65 3.52
CA ILE A 19 -0.26 -1.85 3.96
C ILE A 19 -1.77 -1.57 3.97
N SER A 20 -2.17 -0.46 4.59
CA SER A 20 -3.58 -0.05 4.64
C SER A 20 -4.17 0.17 3.24
N ALA A 21 -3.42 0.83 2.35
CA ALA A 21 -3.86 1.10 0.99
C ALA A 21 -4.05 -0.18 0.17
N ARG A 22 -3.10 -1.14 0.24
CA ARG A 22 -3.25 -2.43 -0.44
C ARG A 22 -4.54 -3.13 -0.02
N ASN A 23 -4.79 -3.25 1.28
CA ASN A 23 -5.96 -3.94 1.80
C ASN A 23 -7.27 -3.24 1.40
N GLN A 24 -7.29 -1.91 1.39
CA GLN A 24 -8.46 -1.14 0.99
C GLN A 24 -8.73 -1.29 -0.51
N ILE A 25 -7.71 -1.14 -1.36
CA ILE A 25 -7.85 -1.27 -2.82
C ILE A 25 -8.35 -2.66 -3.18
N GLU A 26 -7.76 -3.72 -2.60
CA GLU A 26 -8.21 -5.09 -2.85
C GLU A 26 -9.70 -5.25 -2.52
N LYS A 27 -10.10 -4.84 -1.32
CA LYS A 27 -11.50 -4.93 -0.87
C LYS A 27 -12.46 -4.12 -1.74
N LEU A 28 -12.09 -2.90 -2.11
CA LEU A 28 -12.94 -2.01 -2.91
C LEU A 28 -13.10 -2.56 -4.33
N ILE A 29 -12.01 -2.94 -4.99
CA ILE A 29 -12.05 -3.46 -6.35
C ILE A 29 -12.81 -4.78 -6.39
N THR A 30 -12.51 -5.74 -5.51
CA THR A 30 -13.21 -7.04 -5.48
C THR A 30 -14.70 -6.86 -5.20
N GLY A 31 -15.06 -5.93 -4.32
CA GLY A 31 -16.45 -5.59 -4.04
C GLY A 31 -17.19 -5.06 -5.28
N GLU A 32 -16.60 -4.08 -5.99
CA GLU A 32 -17.21 -3.50 -7.19
C GLU A 32 -17.29 -4.51 -8.36
N LEU A 33 -16.24 -5.32 -8.56
CA LEU A 33 -16.26 -6.38 -9.58
C LEU A 33 -17.39 -7.39 -9.31
N SER A 34 -17.59 -7.76 -8.04
CA SER A 34 -18.67 -8.67 -7.64
C SER A 34 -20.05 -8.08 -7.89
N LEU A 35 -20.26 -6.78 -7.68
CA LEU A 35 -21.54 -6.10 -7.91
C LEU A 35 -21.96 -6.14 -9.39
N VAL A 36 -21.02 -6.15 -10.30
CA VAL A 36 -21.27 -6.24 -11.75
C VAL A 36 -21.14 -7.67 -12.30
N ASN A 37 -20.98 -8.66 -11.43
CA ASN A 37 -20.75 -10.08 -11.79
C ASN A 37 -19.54 -10.27 -12.72
N LEU A 38 -18.49 -9.47 -12.54
CA LEU A 38 -17.24 -9.62 -13.28
C LEU A 38 -16.33 -10.61 -12.54
N THR A 39 -16.16 -11.78 -13.13
CA THR A 39 -15.28 -12.82 -12.60
C THR A 39 -13.83 -12.56 -13.03
N TYR A 40 -12.88 -12.97 -12.20
CA TYR A 40 -11.44 -12.93 -12.48
C TYR A 40 -10.79 -14.20 -11.93
N LYS A 41 -9.55 -14.47 -12.33
CA LYS A 41 -8.80 -15.63 -11.85
C LYS A 41 -7.98 -15.28 -10.61
N ASP A 42 -7.09 -14.30 -10.72
CA ASP A 42 -6.20 -13.88 -9.64
C ASP A 42 -6.20 -12.35 -9.52
N ILE A 43 -6.03 -11.84 -8.30
CA ILE A 43 -5.79 -10.44 -8.01
C ILE A 43 -4.56 -10.30 -7.12
N TYR A 44 -3.69 -9.36 -7.45
CA TYR A 44 -2.50 -9.03 -6.67
C TYR A 44 -2.39 -7.53 -6.50
N ILE A 45 -2.19 -7.09 -5.27
CA ILE A 45 -1.94 -5.70 -4.95
C ILE A 45 -0.52 -5.59 -4.40
N TYR A 46 0.31 -4.87 -5.12
CA TYR A 46 1.71 -4.64 -4.74
C TYR A 46 1.92 -3.19 -4.31
N SER A 47 2.97 -2.94 -3.55
CA SER A 47 3.44 -1.59 -3.28
C SER A 47 4.94 -1.53 -3.19
N THR A 48 5.50 -0.38 -3.56
CA THR A 48 6.82 0.10 -3.20
C THR A 48 6.67 1.45 -2.51
N PRO A 49 7.72 2.10 -2.02
CA PRO A 49 7.59 3.45 -1.47
C PRO A 49 6.85 4.43 -2.36
N THR A 50 7.08 4.38 -3.68
CA THR A 50 6.51 5.33 -4.65
C THR A 50 5.41 4.75 -5.53
N ARG A 51 5.11 3.44 -5.43
CA ARG A 51 4.14 2.76 -6.30
C ARG A 51 3.10 1.98 -5.51
N LEU A 52 1.88 2.03 -6.02
CA LEU A 52 0.80 1.15 -5.61
C LEU A 52 0.24 0.52 -6.88
N THR A 53 0.37 -0.81 -7.02
CA THR A 53 0.07 -1.51 -8.26
C THR A 53 -0.99 -2.55 -8.06
N VAL A 54 -1.99 -2.54 -8.94
CA VAL A 54 -3.06 -3.54 -9.02
C VAL A 54 -2.84 -4.36 -10.28
N PHE A 55 -2.82 -5.67 -10.12
CA PHE A 55 -2.81 -6.61 -11.23
C PHE A 55 -3.95 -7.62 -11.07
N ILE A 56 -4.77 -7.76 -12.09
CA ILE A 56 -5.87 -8.72 -12.12
C ILE A 56 -5.77 -9.54 -13.40
N SER A 57 -5.75 -10.86 -13.25
CA SER A 57 -5.73 -11.79 -14.37
C SER A 57 -7.08 -12.48 -14.59
N GLY A 58 -7.30 -12.94 -15.80
CA GLY A 58 -8.44 -13.80 -16.12
C GLY A 58 -9.76 -13.06 -16.28
N LEU A 59 -9.75 -11.75 -16.53
CA LEU A 59 -10.95 -10.98 -16.82
C LEU A 59 -11.54 -11.33 -18.19
N PRO A 60 -12.87 -11.47 -18.33
CA PRO A 60 -13.50 -11.60 -19.64
C PRO A 60 -13.50 -10.23 -20.36
N LYS A 61 -13.48 -10.23 -21.68
CA LYS A 61 -13.60 -8.96 -22.45
C LYS A 61 -14.99 -8.37 -22.41
N LYS A 62 -16.02 -9.19 -22.18
CA LYS A 62 -17.42 -8.81 -22.09
C LYS A 62 -18.11 -9.46 -20.90
N ILE A 63 -18.98 -8.72 -20.28
CA ILE A 63 -19.83 -9.18 -19.19
C ILE A 63 -21.21 -9.52 -19.77
N LYS A 64 -21.69 -10.73 -19.56
CA LYS A 64 -23.05 -11.11 -19.91
C LYS A 64 -23.94 -10.93 -18.68
N ILE A 65 -24.76 -9.89 -18.69
CA ILE A 65 -25.85 -9.75 -17.74
C ILE A 65 -26.97 -10.67 -18.21
N LEU A 66 -27.22 -11.72 -17.43
CA LEU A 66 -28.32 -12.62 -17.75
C LEU A 66 -29.67 -11.90 -17.58
N PRO A 67 -30.67 -12.24 -18.42
CA PRO A 67 -32.01 -11.72 -18.22
C PRO A 67 -32.50 -12.09 -16.83
N SER A 68 -33.06 -11.13 -16.12
CA SER A 68 -33.55 -11.34 -14.75
C SER A 68 -34.94 -10.74 -14.60
N GLU A 69 -35.72 -11.33 -13.68
CA GLU A 69 -37.02 -10.81 -13.28
C GLU A 69 -36.87 -10.14 -11.92
N VAL A 70 -37.22 -8.87 -11.85
CA VAL A 70 -37.21 -8.11 -10.59
C VAL A 70 -38.64 -7.96 -10.09
N LYS A 71 -38.90 -8.46 -8.87
CA LYS A 71 -40.16 -8.29 -8.19
C LYS A 71 -40.37 -6.83 -7.80
N GLY A 72 -41.49 -6.28 -8.18
CA GLY A 72 -41.95 -4.94 -7.86
C GLY A 72 -43.07 -4.90 -6.80
N PRO A 73 -43.81 -3.80 -6.75
CA PRO A 73 -44.89 -3.59 -5.82
C PRO A 73 -46.07 -4.55 -6.06
N LYS A 74 -46.90 -4.72 -5.05
CA LYS A 74 -48.13 -5.56 -5.13
C LYS A 74 -49.17 -4.86 -6.03
N LEU A 75 -49.99 -5.66 -6.68
CA LEU A 75 -51.15 -5.16 -7.42
C LEU A 75 -52.09 -4.39 -6.50
N GLY A 76 -52.62 -3.25 -6.95
CA GLY A 76 -53.53 -2.39 -6.19
C GLY A 76 -52.84 -1.27 -5.39
N VAL A 77 -51.51 -1.08 -5.48
CA VAL A 77 -50.86 0.10 -4.91
C VAL A 77 -51.08 1.36 -5.76
N PRO A 78 -50.91 2.58 -5.19
CA PRO A 78 -51.04 3.84 -5.93
C PRO A 78 -50.11 3.90 -7.15
N LYS A 79 -50.57 4.54 -8.26
CA LYS A 79 -49.86 4.66 -9.52
C LYS A 79 -48.46 5.20 -9.38
N ASN A 80 -48.25 6.20 -8.51
CA ASN A 80 -46.95 6.80 -8.26
C ASN A 80 -45.88 5.78 -7.81
N ILE A 81 -46.27 4.74 -7.05
CA ILE A 81 -45.32 3.69 -6.61
C ILE A 81 -44.93 2.81 -7.80
N ILE A 82 -45.88 2.49 -8.69
CA ILE A 82 -45.62 1.69 -9.89
C ILE A 82 -44.72 2.46 -10.86
N GLU A 83 -45.02 3.77 -11.08
CA GLU A 83 -44.20 4.64 -11.91
C GLU A 83 -42.79 4.81 -11.39
N ASN A 84 -42.61 4.99 -10.06
CA ASN A 84 -41.30 5.06 -9.43
C ASN A 84 -40.50 3.76 -9.57
N PHE A 85 -41.20 2.60 -9.43
CA PHE A 85 -40.57 1.31 -9.68
C PHE A 85 -40.13 1.17 -11.14
N ALA A 86 -40.99 1.48 -12.11
CA ALA A 86 -40.66 1.44 -13.53
C ALA A 86 -39.48 2.37 -13.85
N LYS A 87 -39.52 3.63 -13.37
CA LYS A 87 -38.42 4.61 -13.53
C LYS A 87 -37.11 4.12 -12.92
N SER A 88 -37.16 3.47 -11.75
CA SER A 88 -35.95 2.90 -11.09
C SER A 88 -35.26 1.80 -11.92
N LYS A 89 -36.01 1.23 -12.89
CA LYS A 89 -35.52 0.17 -13.80
C LYS A 89 -35.33 0.69 -15.24
N ASN A 90 -35.42 2.02 -15.47
CA ASN A 90 -35.38 2.64 -16.78
C ASN A 90 -36.40 2.01 -17.76
N MET A 91 -37.62 1.74 -17.30
CA MET A 91 -38.68 1.09 -18.03
C MET A 91 -39.97 1.93 -17.98
N SER A 92 -40.84 1.72 -18.95
CA SER A 92 -42.21 2.23 -18.91
C SER A 92 -43.10 1.33 -18.01
N VAL A 93 -44.18 1.90 -17.47
CA VAL A 93 -45.16 1.11 -16.71
C VAL A 93 -45.76 -0.01 -17.56
N ASN A 94 -45.87 0.23 -18.88
CA ASN A 94 -46.42 -0.75 -19.85
C ASN A 94 -45.49 -1.95 -20.09
N ASP A 95 -44.19 -1.83 -19.72
CA ASP A 95 -43.20 -2.91 -19.85
C ASP A 95 -43.24 -3.85 -18.62
N LEU A 96 -44.01 -3.49 -17.60
CA LEU A 96 -44.21 -4.32 -16.43
C LEU A 96 -45.28 -5.38 -16.71
N TYR A 97 -45.10 -6.57 -16.16
CA TYR A 97 -46.10 -7.61 -16.24
C TYR A 97 -46.48 -8.12 -14.83
N GLU A 98 -47.67 -8.71 -14.74
CA GLU A 98 -48.19 -9.21 -13.49
C GLU A 98 -47.83 -10.69 -13.31
N LYS A 99 -47.41 -11.07 -12.10
CA LYS A 99 -47.12 -12.47 -11.75
C LYS A 99 -47.73 -12.79 -10.40
N LYS A 100 -48.53 -13.84 -10.39
CA LYS A 100 -49.16 -14.35 -9.17
C LYS A 100 -48.16 -15.19 -8.36
N LEU A 101 -47.99 -14.86 -7.11
CA LEU A 101 -47.20 -15.59 -6.13
C LEU A 101 -48.10 -16.00 -4.97
N ASP A 102 -47.61 -16.87 -4.07
CA ASP A 102 -48.38 -17.35 -2.90
C ASP A 102 -48.92 -16.23 -2.01
N LYS A 103 -48.24 -15.09 -1.96
CA LYS A 103 -48.59 -13.90 -1.16
C LYS A 103 -49.37 -12.82 -1.92
N GLY A 104 -49.85 -13.12 -3.15
CA GLY A 104 -50.64 -12.23 -3.97
C GLY A 104 -49.99 -11.93 -5.34
N THR A 105 -50.65 -11.06 -6.12
CA THR A 105 -50.19 -10.64 -7.45
C THR A 105 -49.28 -9.43 -7.33
N PHE A 106 -48.15 -9.45 -8.02
CA PHE A 106 -47.13 -8.41 -8.00
C PHE A 106 -46.74 -8.01 -9.42
N TYR A 107 -46.34 -6.75 -9.59
CA TYR A 107 -45.68 -6.30 -10.81
C TYR A 107 -44.26 -6.82 -10.89
N PHE A 108 -43.83 -7.22 -12.09
CA PHE A 108 -42.47 -7.68 -12.36
C PHE A 108 -41.91 -6.90 -13.54
N ALA A 109 -40.64 -6.56 -13.42
CA ALA A 109 -39.86 -6.00 -14.50
C ALA A 109 -38.94 -7.08 -15.09
N LYS A 110 -39.02 -7.33 -16.40
CA LYS A 110 -38.13 -8.25 -17.11
C LYS A 110 -36.93 -7.46 -17.65
N ILE A 111 -35.82 -7.56 -16.97
CA ILE A 111 -34.57 -6.97 -17.41
C ILE A 111 -34.02 -7.83 -18.53
N LYS A 112 -33.92 -7.26 -19.75
CA LYS A 112 -33.29 -7.95 -20.89
C LYS A 112 -31.82 -8.17 -20.60
N GLY A 113 -31.30 -9.33 -20.95
CA GLY A 113 -29.90 -9.61 -20.92
C GLY A 113 -29.14 -8.62 -21.81
N LYS A 114 -28.00 -8.16 -21.34
CA LYS A 114 -27.14 -7.20 -22.06
C LYS A 114 -25.70 -7.66 -22.00
N GLU A 115 -24.98 -7.54 -23.10
CA GLU A 115 -23.52 -7.62 -23.08
C GLU A 115 -22.97 -6.21 -22.87
N ILE A 116 -22.06 -6.08 -21.90
CA ILE A 116 -21.34 -4.84 -21.61
C ILE A 116 -19.84 -5.13 -21.78
N ASN A 117 -19.11 -4.19 -22.38
CA ASN A 117 -17.67 -4.32 -22.44
C ASN A 117 -17.07 -4.17 -21.04
N THR A 118 -16.15 -5.06 -20.69
CA THR A 118 -15.44 -5.00 -19.41
C THR A 118 -14.66 -3.70 -19.28
N GLU A 119 -14.11 -3.19 -20.38
CA GLU A 119 -13.41 -1.90 -20.42
C GLU A 119 -14.28 -0.75 -19.91
N ASP A 120 -15.53 -0.65 -20.39
CA ASP A 120 -16.47 0.41 -20.00
C ASP A 120 -16.77 0.37 -18.49
N GLU A 121 -16.92 -0.83 -17.95
CA GLU A 121 -17.15 -1.00 -16.51
C GLU A 121 -15.90 -0.69 -15.68
N LEU A 122 -14.70 -1.07 -16.14
CA LEU A 122 -13.45 -0.76 -15.46
C LEU A 122 -13.19 0.75 -15.41
N ILE A 123 -13.49 1.47 -16.49
CA ILE A 123 -13.39 2.96 -16.55
C ILE A 123 -14.27 3.60 -15.47
N ARG A 124 -15.42 3.00 -15.15
CA ARG A 124 -16.35 3.49 -14.12
C ARG A 124 -15.90 3.06 -12.70
N ILE A 125 -15.51 1.80 -12.54
CA ILE A 125 -15.20 1.18 -11.24
C ILE A 125 -13.91 1.74 -10.65
N ILE A 126 -12.84 1.84 -11.45
CA ILE A 126 -11.51 2.17 -10.92
C ILE A 126 -11.47 3.56 -10.27
N PRO A 127 -11.92 4.65 -10.92
CA PRO A 127 -11.92 5.96 -10.28
C PRO A 127 -12.79 6.01 -9.02
N LYS A 128 -13.91 5.27 -9.01
CA LYS A 128 -14.76 5.15 -7.82
C LYS A 128 -14.00 4.52 -6.66
N CYS A 129 -13.35 3.37 -6.88
CA CYS A 129 -12.55 2.70 -5.86
C CYS A 129 -11.41 3.61 -5.33
N LEU A 130 -10.72 4.31 -6.23
CA LEU A 130 -9.65 5.23 -5.85
C LEU A 130 -10.15 6.39 -4.97
N ASN A 131 -11.35 6.92 -5.23
CA ASN A 131 -11.97 7.96 -4.41
C ASN A 131 -12.39 7.48 -3.00
N GLU A 132 -12.69 6.19 -2.86
CA GLU A 132 -13.13 5.60 -1.60
C GLU A 132 -11.97 5.20 -0.68
N ILE A 133 -10.71 5.29 -1.15
CA ILE A 133 -9.54 5.00 -0.30
C ILE A 133 -9.45 6.04 0.81
N SER A 134 -9.54 5.57 2.05
CA SER A 134 -9.41 6.42 3.23
C SER A 134 -7.95 6.49 3.70
N TRP A 135 -7.40 7.69 3.72
CA TRP A 135 -6.07 7.98 4.24
C TRP A 135 -6.18 8.61 5.64
N LYS A 136 -5.47 8.08 6.64
CA LYS A 136 -5.45 8.66 8.00
C LYS A 136 -5.03 10.14 8.02
N LYS A 137 -4.14 10.52 7.09
CA LYS A 137 -3.73 11.90 6.86
C LYS A 137 -3.61 12.05 5.37
N SER A 138 -4.40 12.89 4.76
CA SER A 138 -4.34 13.24 3.35
C SER A 138 -3.91 14.68 3.20
N MET A 139 -3.45 15.03 2.01
CA MET A 139 -3.09 16.39 1.65
C MET A 139 -3.68 16.73 0.28
N LYS A 140 -3.94 17.99 0.08
CA LYS A 140 -4.15 18.60 -1.24
C LYS A 140 -2.87 19.31 -1.63
N TRP A 141 -2.56 19.35 -2.90
CA TRP A 141 -1.37 20.03 -3.41
C TRP A 141 -1.73 20.88 -4.63
N SER A 142 -1.02 21.99 -4.80
CA SER A 142 -1.35 22.98 -5.81
C SER A 142 -2.84 23.42 -5.70
N ASP A 143 -3.46 23.81 -6.78
CA ASP A 143 -4.87 24.17 -6.86
C ASP A 143 -5.82 22.99 -7.14
N TYR A 144 -5.31 21.76 -7.01
CA TYR A 144 -6.09 20.56 -7.28
C TYR A 144 -7.02 20.19 -6.12
N ASN A 145 -8.23 19.73 -6.47
CA ASN A 145 -9.20 19.25 -5.48
C ASN A 145 -8.96 17.81 -5.02
N LEU A 146 -8.05 17.09 -5.68
CA LEU A 146 -7.71 15.73 -5.29
C LEU A 146 -7.03 15.71 -3.93
N SER A 147 -7.56 14.90 -3.01
CA SER A 147 -6.95 14.64 -1.70
C SER A 147 -6.38 13.23 -1.69
N TRP A 148 -5.08 13.13 -1.52
CA TRP A 148 -4.35 11.87 -1.49
C TRP A 148 -3.32 11.87 -0.36
N ARG A 149 -2.70 10.71 -0.06
CA ARG A 149 -1.71 10.66 1.02
C ARG A 149 -0.44 11.47 0.71
N ARG A 150 0.03 11.36 -0.51
CA ARG A 150 1.18 12.07 -1.09
C ARG A 150 0.80 12.52 -2.49
N PRO A 151 1.44 13.52 -3.06
CA PRO A 151 1.17 13.92 -4.43
C PRO A 151 1.20 12.73 -5.39
N LEU A 152 0.06 12.45 -6.02
CA LEU A 152 -0.07 11.44 -7.06
C LEU A 152 0.40 12.08 -8.38
N ILE A 153 1.42 11.48 -8.99
CA ILE A 153 2.14 12.05 -10.13
C ILE A 153 1.58 11.47 -11.44
N SER A 154 1.31 10.15 -11.46
CA SER A 154 0.88 9.46 -12.67
C SER A 154 0.00 8.25 -12.35
N ILE A 155 -0.89 7.93 -13.27
CA ILE A 155 -1.71 6.71 -13.24
C ILE A 155 -1.50 5.99 -14.55
N MET A 156 -0.76 4.88 -14.52
CA MET A 156 -0.72 3.96 -15.66
C MET A 156 -1.87 2.99 -15.57
N ALA A 157 -2.63 2.83 -16.65
CA ALA A 157 -3.75 1.89 -16.71
C ALA A 157 -3.77 1.15 -18.05
N ILE A 158 -3.71 -0.18 -18.00
CA ILE A 158 -3.65 -1.06 -19.16
C ILE A 158 -4.67 -2.19 -18.97
N PHE A 159 -5.51 -2.40 -19.95
CA PHE A 159 -6.42 -3.54 -20.01
C PHE A 159 -6.27 -4.24 -21.37
N ASP A 160 -6.09 -5.56 -21.35
CA ASP A 160 -5.94 -6.38 -22.54
C ASP A 160 -4.88 -5.85 -23.53
N ASN A 161 -3.71 -5.44 -23.01
CA ASN A 161 -2.58 -4.82 -23.74
C ASN A 161 -2.87 -3.44 -24.34
N MET A 162 -4.02 -2.83 -24.02
CA MET A 162 -4.43 -1.53 -24.51
C MET A 162 -4.50 -0.51 -23.38
N HIS A 163 -4.23 0.75 -23.69
CA HIS A 163 -4.36 1.85 -22.75
C HIS A 163 -5.81 2.04 -22.32
N LEU A 164 -6.10 1.82 -21.04
CA LEU A 164 -7.40 2.06 -20.42
C LEU A 164 -7.52 3.54 -20.05
N LYS A 165 -8.31 4.29 -20.82
CA LYS A 165 -8.40 5.74 -20.71
C LYS A 165 -9.50 6.18 -19.76
N PHE A 166 -9.13 6.78 -18.65
CA PHE A 166 -10.04 7.47 -17.72
C PHE A 166 -9.33 8.63 -17.03
N LYS A 167 -10.11 9.43 -16.30
CA LYS A 167 -9.59 10.55 -15.51
C LYS A 167 -9.83 10.33 -14.03
N PHE A 168 -8.84 10.68 -13.21
CA PHE A 168 -8.94 10.69 -11.76
C PHE A 168 -8.37 11.99 -11.19
N GLY A 169 -9.25 12.81 -10.60
CA GLY A 169 -8.88 14.16 -10.22
C GLY A 169 -8.45 14.99 -11.42
N HIS A 170 -7.23 15.50 -11.39
CA HIS A 170 -6.60 16.26 -12.48
C HIS A 170 -5.77 15.40 -13.45
N LEU A 171 -5.57 14.11 -13.13
CA LEU A 171 -4.73 13.21 -13.90
C LEU A 171 -5.52 12.43 -14.93
N ASP A 172 -5.05 12.43 -16.17
CA ASP A 172 -5.43 11.47 -17.18
C ASP A 172 -4.53 10.23 -17.09
N THR A 173 -5.09 9.05 -17.34
CA THR A 173 -4.28 7.83 -17.35
C THR A 173 -3.30 7.82 -18.50
N VAL A 174 -2.19 7.10 -18.33
CA VAL A 174 -1.12 6.92 -19.32
C VAL A 174 -0.85 5.43 -19.55
N ASN A 175 -0.03 5.12 -20.55
CA ASN A 175 0.43 3.76 -20.87
C ASN A 175 1.92 3.56 -20.61
N PHE A 176 2.51 4.36 -19.72
CA PHE A 176 3.92 4.27 -19.35
C PHE A 176 4.09 4.30 -17.84
N THR A 177 5.15 3.69 -17.36
CA THR A 177 5.62 3.83 -15.96
C THR A 177 6.74 4.86 -15.89
N ILE A 178 6.91 5.46 -14.72
CA ILE A 178 7.94 6.45 -14.42
C ILE A 178 9.06 5.77 -13.64
N LEU A 179 10.30 6.07 -13.98
CA LEU A 179 11.48 5.72 -13.23
C LEU A 179 12.24 7.00 -12.87
N GLU A 180 12.33 7.29 -11.60
CA GLU A 180 13.17 8.37 -11.07
C GLU A 180 14.53 7.79 -10.68
N GLN A 181 15.59 8.28 -11.32
CA GLN A 181 16.96 7.93 -11.00
C GLN A 181 17.75 9.22 -10.77
N ASP A 182 18.01 9.53 -9.50
CA ASP A 182 18.70 10.73 -9.04
C ASP A 182 18.12 12.03 -9.65
N VAL A 183 18.60 12.49 -10.80
CA VAL A 183 18.14 13.72 -11.48
C VAL A 183 17.32 13.40 -12.74
N ASP A 184 17.38 12.16 -13.24
CA ASP A 184 16.75 11.77 -14.49
C ASP A 184 15.38 11.12 -14.26
N ILE A 185 14.37 11.62 -14.96
CA ILE A 185 13.04 11.00 -15.03
C ILE A 185 12.92 10.29 -16.37
N LYS A 186 12.73 8.97 -16.32
CA LYS A 186 12.54 8.15 -17.52
C LYS A 186 11.12 7.63 -17.61
N HIS A 187 10.54 7.73 -18.79
CA HIS A 187 9.24 7.16 -19.09
C HIS A 187 9.40 5.91 -19.95
N LYS A 188 8.84 4.78 -19.52
CA LYS A 188 8.85 3.53 -20.29
C LYS A 188 7.42 3.11 -20.59
N LYS A 189 7.06 3.05 -21.87
CA LYS A 189 5.79 2.47 -22.31
C LYS A 189 5.74 1.01 -21.91
N ILE A 190 4.60 0.59 -21.38
CA ILE A 190 4.32 -0.75 -20.90
C ILE A 190 3.10 -1.27 -21.66
N ARG A 191 3.18 -2.49 -22.12
CA ARG A 191 2.10 -3.15 -22.84
C ARG A 191 1.34 -4.13 -21.95
N ASP A 192 2.05 -4.88 -21.10
CA ASP A 192 1.50 -5.93 -20.25
C ASP A 192 2.26 -6.05 -18.92
N PHE A 193 1.75 -6.88 -18.02
CA PHE A 193 2.34 -7.06 -16.70
C PHE A 193 3.72 -7.72 -16.75
N GLU A 194 3.99 -8.59 -17.71
CA GLU A 194 5.29 -9.24 -17.83
C GLU A 194 6.37 -8.23 -18.22
N GLU A 195 6.08 -7.36 -19.21
CA GLU A 195 6.99 -6.25 -19.60
C GLU A 195 7.23 -5.30 -18.42
N TYR A 196 6.19 -4.98 -17.66
CA TYR A 196 6.29 -4.15 -16.46
C TYR A 196 7.24 -4.76 -15.42
N LEU A 197 7.07 -6.05 -15.09
CA LEU A 197 7.95 -6.74 -14.14
C LEU A 197 9.39 -6.82 -14.63
N LYS A 198 9.62 -7.09 -15.92
CA LYS A 198 10.97 -7.11 -16.52
C LYS A 198 11.64 -5.76 -16.42
N PHE A 199 10.91 -4.70 -16.71
CA PHE A 199 11.42 -3.33 -16.61
C PHE A 199 11.79 -2.95 -15.18
N LEU A 200 10.90 -3.20 -14.21
CA LEU A 200 11.19 -2.90 -12.80
C LEU A 200 12.39 -3.70 -12.29
N LYS A 201 12.46 -4.99 -12.60
CA LYS A 201 13.59 -5.85 -12.22
C LYS A 201 14.91 -5.38 -12.82
N ALA A 202 14.93 -4.93 -14.07
CA ALA A 202 16.11 -4.40 -14.74
C ALA A 202 16.62 -3.10 -14.09
N ASN A 203 15.74 -2.39 -13.37
CA ASN A 203 16.05 -1.17 -12.64
C ASN A 203 16.12 -1.36 -11.12
N ASP A 204 16.40 -2.58 -10.68
CA ASP A 204 16.58 -2.92 -9.26
C ASP A 204 15.33 -2.64 -8.39
N ILE A 205 14.12 -2.76 -8.94
CA ILE A 205 12.86 -2.59 -8.22
C ILE A 205 12.17 -3.95 -8.05
N ILE A 206 11.92 -4.34 -6.81
CA ILE A 206 11.15 -5.52 -6.44
C ILE A 206 9.77 -5.05 -5.99
N ILE A 207 8.78 -5.17 -6.87
CA ILE A 207 7.42 -4.70 -6.59
C ILE A 207 6.72 -5.47 -5.48
N ASP A 208 6.99 -6.77 -5.39
CA ASP A 208 6.39 -7.68 -4.40
C ASP A 208 6.95 -7.41 -3.00
N HIS A 209 6.13 -6.83 -2.16
CA HIS A 209 6.47 -6.48 -0.77
C HIS A 209 6.77 -7.72 0.09
N ASN A 210 6.09 -8.86 -0.12
CA ASN A 210 6.35 -10.10 0.60
C ASN A 210 7.74 -10.65 0.24
N LYS A 211 8.11 -10.53 -1.03
CA LYS A 211 9.44 -10.93 -1.50
C LYS A 211 10.54 -10.05 -0.90
N ARG A 212 10.30 -8.73 -0.76
CA ARG A 212 11.26 -7.85 -0.09
C ARG A 212 11.42 -8.20 1.38
N GLU A 213 10.32 -8.43 2.10
CA GLU A 213 10.33 -8.87 3.51
C GLU A 213 11.15 -10.17 3.67
N LYS A 214 10.87 -11.17 2.83
CA LYS A 214 11.59 -12.44 2.82
C LYS A 214 13.08 -12.27 2.59
N ILE A 215 13.48 -11.43 1.63
CA ILE A 215 14.89 -11.14 1.34
C ILE A 215 15.59 -10.51 2.55
N VAL A 216 14.95 -9.55 3.24
CA VAL A 216 15.51 -8.92 4.44
C VAL A 216 15.70 -9.97 5.53
N LEU A 217 14.66 -10.76 5.83
CA LEU A 217 14.70 -11.78 6.87
C LEU A 217 15.78 -12.83 6.61
N GLU A 218 15.82 -13.42 5.41
CA GLU A 218 16.81 -14.45 5.03
C GLU A 218 18.24 -13.93 5.12
N LYS A 219 18.48 -12.68 4.72
CA LYS A 219 19.82 -12.08 4.83
C LYS A 219 20.24 -11.82 6.28
N ILE A 220 19.33 -11.32 7.12
CA ILE A 220 19.59 -11.14 8.55
C ILE A 220 19.92 -12.49 9.19
N GLN A 221 19.12 -13.52 8.96
CA GLN A 221 19.35 -14.86 9.48
C GLN A 221 20.69 -15.46 9.02
N SER A 222 21.05 -15.26 7.75
CA SER A 222 22.36 -15.70 7.24
C SER A 222 23.53 -15.01 7.95
N ILE A 223 23.42 -13.70 8.21
CA ILE A 223 24.43 -12.93 8.95
C ILE A 223 24.56 -13.47 10.37
N CYS A 224 23.43 -13.68 11.05
CA CYS A 224 23.41 -14.18 12.43
C CYS A 224 24.01 -15.58 12.54
N LYS A 225 23.70 -16.46 11.59
CA LYS A 225 24.30 -17.80 11.53
C LYS A 225 25.82 -17.75 11.36
N ASN A 226 26.32 -16.90 10.45
CA ASN A 226 27.75 -16.79 10.15
C ASN A 226 28.53 -16.17 11.31
N LYS A 227 27.91 -15.29 12.09
CA LYS A 227 28.54 -14.60 13.23
C LYS A 227 28.28 -15.28 14.58
N SER A 228 27.56 -16.38 14.62
CA SER A 228 27.11 -17.03 15.83
C SER A 228 26.40 -16.06 16.80
N CYS A 229 25.61 -15.14 16.26
CA CYS A 229 24.79 -14.18 16.99
C CYS A 229 23.30 -14.46 16.76
N GLN A 230 22.46 -13.74 17.48
CA GLN A 230 21.01 -13.78 17.32
C GLN A 230 20.51 -12.37 17.02
N GLU A 231 19.50 -12.32 16.18
CA GLU A 231 18.76 -11.10 15.91
C GLU A 231 17.58 -10.95 16.86
N ILE A 232 17.32 -9.72 17.28
CA ILE A 232 16.04 -9.38 17.89
C ILE A 232 15.09 -8.97 16.77
N ILE A 233 14.40 -9.96 16.17
CA ILE A 233 13.43 -9.67 15.12
C ILE A 233 12.17 -9.08 15.74
N ASP A 234 12.00 -7.77 15.57
CA ASP A 234 10.73 -7.12 15.71
C ASP A 234 10.00 -7.19 14.34
N ARG A 235 8.90 -7.95 14.30
CA ARG A 235 8.11 -8.11 13.06
C ARG A 235 7.57 -6.78 12.54
N SER A 236 7.25 -5.83 13.42
CA SER A 236 6.79 -4.50 13.03
C SER A 236 7.90 -3.71 12.34
N LEU A 237 9.12 -3.79 12.87
CA LEU A 237 10.30 -3.19 12.26
C LEU A 237 10.62 -3.84 10.91
N LEU A 238 10.55 -5.15 10.80
CA LEU A 238 10.79 -5.87 9.55
C LEU A 238 9.80 -5.42 8.45
N LEU A 239 8.51 -5.36 8.77
CA LEU A 239 7.48 -4.87 7.87
C LEU A 239 7.71 -3.40 7.49
N GLU A 240 8.04 -2.55 8.46
CA GLU A 240 8.31 -1.14 8.20
C GLU A 240 9.49 -0.98 7.26
N VAL A 241 10.62 -1.60 7.57
CA VAL A 241 11.87 -1.44 6.83
C VAL A 241 11.78 -2.03 5.42
N SER A 242 11.12 -3.19 5.24
CA SER A 242 10.94 -3.80 3.93
C SER A 242 10.03 -2.97 3.00
N ASN A 243 9.16 -2.12 3.56
CA ASN A 243 8.33 -1.18 2.81
C ASN A 243 8.96 0.22 2.63
N LEU A 244 10.14 0.48 3.22
CA LEU A 244 10.93 1.70 2.97
C LEU A 244 11.84 1.60 1.75
N VAL A 245 12.04 0.41 1.20
CA VAL A 245 13.01 0.16 0.13
C VAL A 245 12.37 -0.57 -1.06
N ASP A 246 12.85 -0.27 -2.26
CA ASP A 246 12.46 -0.98 -3.49
C ASP A 246 13.26 -2.27 -3.69
N ASN A 247 14.55 -2.28 -3.28
CA ASN A 247 15.43 -3.44 -3.37
C ASN A 247 16.33 -3.54 -2.14
N PRO A 248 15.99 -4.39 -1.17
CA PRO A 248 16.70 -4.46 0.10
C PRO A 248 18.18 -4.85 -0.04
N ARG A 249 19.07 -3.98 0.37
CA ARG A 249 20.49 -4.19 0.53
C ARG A 249 20.81 -4.15 2.02
N ILE A 250 21.61 -5.11 2.49
CA ILE A 250 21.96 -5.23 3.90
C ILE A 250 23.39 -4.77 4.10
N ILE A 251 23.59 -3.90 5.09
CA ILE A 251 24.89 -3.40 5.51
C ILE A 251 25.04 -3.70 7.01
N ILE A 252 26.19 -4.23 7.41
CA ILE A 252 26.56 -4.36 8.81
C ILE A 252 27.41 -3.15 9.16
N ALA A 253 27.05 -2.49 10.25
CA ALA A 253 27.73 -1.31 10.77
C ALA A 253 28.01 -1.48 12.26
N ASN A 254 28.93 -0.65 12.79
CA ASN A 254 29.41 -0.76 14.16
C ASN A 254 29.24 0.57 14.90
N PHE A 255 29.18 0.50 16.22
CA PHE A 255 29.33 1.64 17.11
C PHE A 255 30.44 1.35 18.15
N ASP A 256 30.93 2.39 18.81
CA ASP A 256 32.00 2.23 19.78
C ASP A 256 31.56 1.34 20.96
N LYS A 257 32.44 0.39 21.34
CA LYS A 257 32.18 -0.57 22.42
C LYS A 257 31.94 0.09 23.78
N SER A 258 32.39 1.31 24.00
CA SER A 258 32.15 2.05 25.23
C SER A 258 30.67 2.26 25.52
N TYR A 259 29.82 2.34 24.47
CA TYR A 259 28.36 2.47 24.63
C TYR A 259 27.65 1.20 25.08
N LEU A 260 28.33 0.03 25.06
CA LEU A 260 27.79 -1.21 25.67
C LEU A 260 27.62 -1.11 27.19
N LYS A 261 28.11 -0.05 27.84
CA LYS A 261 27.83 0.27 29.25
C LYS A 261 26.40 0.74 29.47
N LEU A 262 25.74 1.24 28.41
CA LEU A 262 24.32 1.60 28.47
C LEU A 262 23.45 0.36 28.61
N PRO A 263 22.27 0.46 29.25
CA PRO A 263 21.29 -0.61 29.24
C PRO A 263 20.94 -1.04 27.82
N LYS A 264 20.75 -2.36 27.61
CA LYS A 264 20.40 -2.89 26.28
C LYS A 264 19.11 -2.27 25.71
N GLU A 265 18.17 -1.91 26.58
CA GLU A 265 16.91 -1.27 26.22
C GLU A 265 17.13 0.12 25.63
N VAL A 266 18.08 0.88 26.16
CA VAL A 266 18.43 2.23 25.66
C VAL A 266 19.07 2.11 24.27
N ILE A 267 20.05 1.19 24.12
CA ILE A 267 20.69 0.95 22.80
C ILE A 267 19.65 0.47 21.79
N LYS A 268 18.82 -0.52 22.17
CA LYS A 268 17.75 -1.05 21.32
C LYS A 268 16.77 0.04 20.89
N SER A 269 16.31 0.86 21.84
CA SER A 269 15.39 1.96 21.56
C SER A 269 16.00 2.96 20.58
N THR A 270 17.24 3.38 20.81
CA THR A 270 17.95 4.31 19.94
C THR A 270 18.10 3.78 18.53
N LEU A 271 18.48 2.52 18.35
CA LEU A 271 18.72 1.92 17.05
C LEU A 271 17.42 1.56 16.32
N GLN A 272 16.47 0.93 17.01
CA GLN A 272 15.25 0.41 16.38
C GLN A 272 14.19 1.49 16.16
N PHE A 273 13.84 2.27 17.20
CA PHE A 273 12.74 3.23 17.07
C PHE A 273 13.12 4.48 16.27
N HIS A 274 14.35 5.00 16.49
CA HIS A 274 14.77 6.24 15.87
C HIS A 274 15.43 6.05 14.51
N GLN A 275 16.21 4.98 14.33
CA GLN A 275 17.01 4.77 13.12
C GLN A 275 16.54 3.61 12.24
N LYS A 276 15.59 2.79 12.71
CA LYS A 276 15.06 1.64 11.98
C LYS A 276 16.12 0.59 11.66
N TYR A 277 17.09 0.40 12.56
CA TYR A 277 18.14 -0.62 12.44
C TYR A 277 17.83 -1.83 13.28
N PHE A 278 18.30 -3.01 12.84
CA PHE A 278 18.21 -4.22 13.64
C PHE A 278 19.42 -4.34 14.55
N THR A 279 19.16 -4.66 15.80
CA THR A 279 20.19 -4.90 16.83
C THR A 279 20.54 -6.38 16.90
N LEU A 280 21.79 -6.68 17.25
CA LEU A 280 22.31 -8.02 17.37
C LEU A 280 22.68 -8.31 18.83
N ILE A 281 22.46 -9.56 19.25
CA ILE A 281 22.85 -10.07 20.56
C ILE A 281 23.70 -11.34 20.39
N ASP A 282 24.56 -11.61 21.37
CA ASP A 282 25.30 -12.85 21.43
C ASP A 282 24.44 -13.99 21.98
N GLN A 283 24.99 -15.20 22.04
CA GLN A 283 24.30 -16.38 22.58
C GLN A 283 23.98 -16.29 24.08
N LYS A 284 24.56 -15.31 24.78
CA LYS A 284 24.34 -15.05 26.22
C LYS A 284 23.39 -13.85 26.44
N ASP A 285 22.60 -13.49 25.46
CA ASP A 285 21.66 -12.34 25.48
C ASP A 285 22.33 -10.98 25.77
N ARG A 286 23.61 -10.82 25.42
CA ARG A 286 24.33 -9.55 25.56
C ARG A 286 24.36 -8.81 24.24
N MET A 287 24.13 -7.50 24.29
CA MET A 287 24.20 -6.63 23.11
C MET A 287 25.59 -6.68 22.45
N ILE A 288 25.62 -6.79 21.13
CA ILE A 288 26.84 -6.68 20.33
C ILE A 288 26.91 -5.26 19.78
N ASN A 289 28.12 -4.72 19.65
CA ASN A 289 28.32 -3.37 19.09
C ASN A 289 28.21 -3.32 17.56
N GLU A 290 27.37 -4.16 17.00
CA GLU A 290 27.05 -4.21 15.58
C GLU A 290 25.54 -4.05 15.40
N PHE A 291 25.16 -3.45 14.27
CA PHE A 291 23.77 -3.31 13.88
C PHE A 291 23.63 -3.49 12.37
N ILE A 292 22.39 -3.79 11.95
CA ILE A 292 22.06 -4.03 10.55
C ILE A 292 21.24 -2.89 10.01
N ILE A 293 21.67 -2.38 8.87
CA ILE A 293 21.02 -1.33 8.08
C ILE A 293 20.42 -1.98 6.83
N VAL A 294 19.19 -1.59 6.48
CA VAL A 294 18.57 -1.94 5.20
C VAL A 294 18.49 -0.66 4.35
N THR A 295 18.96 -0.74 3.12
CA THR A 295 19.05 0.41 2.21
C THR A 295 18.72 0.01 0.78
N ASN A 296 18.38 0.96 -0.09
CA ASN A 296 18.18 0.77 -1.52
C ASN A 296 19.48 0.66 -2.31
N LYS A 297 20.51 1.39 -1.90
CA LYS A 297 21.75 1.54 -2.66
C LYS A 297 22.84 0.58 -2.18
N LYS A 298 23.70 0.15 -3.10
CA LYS A 298 24.92 -0.59 -2.76
C LYS A 298 25.91 0.37 -2.11
N ASP A 299 26.55 -0.06 -1.04
CA ASP A 299 27.57 0.73 -0.33
C ASP A 299 28.98 0.40 -0.84
N THR A 300 29.25 0.75 -2.10
CA THR A 300 30.55 0.45 -2.76
C THR A 300 31.73 1.16 -2.11
N ASN A 301 31.52 2.39 -1.63
CA ASN A 301 32.57 3.24 -1.06
C ASN A 301 32.50 3.36 0.46
N LYS A 302 31.67 2.56 1.11
CA LYS A 302 31.40 2.59 2.57
C LYS A 302 30.83 3.91 3.09
N PHE A 303 30.35 4.80 2.22
CA PHE A 303 29.82 6.11 2.64
C PHE A 303 28.49 5.95 3.41
N ILE A 304 27.64 5.02 2.96
CA ILE A 304 26.37 4.76 3.63
C ILE A 304 26.65 4.20 5.03
N ARG A 305 27.52 3.21 5.14
CA ARG A 305 27.92 2.63 6.41
C ARG A 305 28.48 3.69 7.35
N LEU A 306 29.53 4.41 6.93
CA LEU A 306 30.20 5.42 7.77
C LEU A 306 29.27 6.57 8.17
N GLY A 307 28.38 7.00 7.27
CA GLY A 307 27.38 8.01 7.57
C GLY A 307 26.41 7.56 8.68
N ASN A 308 25.94 6.32 8.59
CA ASN A 308 25.03 5.77 9.59
C ASN A 308 25.74 5.48 10.93
N GLU A 309 26.99 5.02 10.92
CA GLU A 309 27.81 4.86 12.13
C GLU A 309 27.95 6.19 12.88
N ARG A 310 28.25 7.29 12.19
CA ARG A 310 28.31 8.64 12.80
C ARG A 310 26.99 9.07 13.43
N VAL A 311 25.87 8.83 12.75
CA VAL A 311 24.54 9.15 13.28
C VAL A 311 24.26 8.35 14.56
N VAL A 312 24.57 7.06 14.55
CA VAL A 312 24.39 6.18 15.72
C VAL A 312 25.29 6.63 16.87
N GLU A 313 26.56 6.96 16.61
CA GLU A 313 27.49 7.47 17.65
C GLU A 313 26.97 8.77 18.28
N ALA A 314 26.49 9.72 17.48
CA ALA A 314 25.91 10.94 18.00
C ALA A 314 24.70 10.65 18.91
N ARG A 315 23.79 9.76 18.48
CA ARG A 315 22.62 9.38 19.26
C ARG A 315 22.94 8.62 20.54
N LEU A 316 23.92 7.71 20.49
CA LEU A 316 24.36 6.99 21.68
C LEU A 316 25.13 7.89 22.65
N SER A 317 25.87 8.86 22.14
CA SER A 317 26.52 9.90 22.96
C SER A 317 25.48 10.73 23.73
N ASP A 318 24.43 11.21 23.03
CA ASP A 318 23.31 11.91 23.67
C ASP A 318 22.62 11.02 24.73
N ALA A 319 22.34 9.77 24.39
CA ALA A 319 21.71 8.82 25.30
C ALA A 319 22.60 8.54 26.52
N SER A 320 23.92 8.45 26.35
CA SER A 320 24.88 8.27 27.45
C SER A 320 24.92 9.49 28.38
N PHE A 321 24.91 10.69 27.82
CA PHE A 321 24.86 11.93 28.59
C PHE A 321 23.60 11.99 29.46
N PHE A 322 22.43 11.76 28.87
CA PHE A 322 21.19 11.77 29.62
C PHE A 322 21.12 10.64 30.67
N TRP A 323 21.59 9.46 30.32
CA TRP A 323 21.65 8.31 31.24
C TRP A 323 22.50 8.61 32.50
N GLU A 324 23.69 9.20 32.34
CA GLU A 324 24.54 9.56 33.46
C GLU A 324 23.93 10.71 34.28
N LYS A 325 23.31 11.68 33.61
CA LYS A 325 22.59 12.77 34.28
C LYS A 325 21.41 12.25 35.12
N ASP A 326 20.63 11.34 34.56
CA ASP A 326 19.46 10.75 35.25
C ASP A 326 19.87 9.93 36.46
N LYS A 327 20.99 9.20 36.40
CA LYS A 327 21.55 8.51 37.57
C LYS A 327 21.98 9.46 38.69
N SER A 328 22.40 10.66 38.37
CA SER A 328 22.83 11.65 39.36
C SER A 328 21.68 12.36 40.06
N LEU A 329 20.45 12.26 39.50
CA LEU A 329 19.26 12.92 40.03
C LEU A 329 18.40 11.95 40.82
N ASN A 330 17.88 12.41 41.97
CA ASN A 330 16.92 11.64 42.74
C ASN A 330 15.57 11.59 41.95
N PRO A 331 14.90 10.42 41.86
CA PRO A 331 13.58 10.32 41.22
C PRO A 331 12.54 11.33 41.71
N VAL A 332 12.60 11.74 42.97
CA VAL A 332 11.75 12.79 43.56
C VAL A 332 11.92 14.13 42.87
N SER A 333 13.09 14.43 42.32
CA SER A 333 13.35 15.69 41.60
C SER A 333 12.55 15.82 40.30
N TYR A 334 12.15 14.70 39.68
CA TYR A 334 11.33 14.68 38.47
C TYR A 334 9.83 14.87 38.77
N THR A 335 9.37 14.50 39.96
CA THR A 335 7.96 14.65 40.36
C THR A 335 7.61 16.12 40.67
N HIS A 336 8.63 16.96 40.89
CA HIS A 336 8.46 18.40 41.14
C HIS A 336 8.64 19.28 39.89
N LEU A 337 8.85 18.73 38.73
CA LEU A 337 8.68 19.39 37.45
C LEU A 337 7.17 19.63 37.26
N THR A 338 6.70 20.70 37.91
CA THR A 338 5.31 21.15 37.81
C THR A 338 4.91 21.32 36.36
N LEU A 339 3.82 20.65 36.00
CA LEU A 339 3.01 21.07 34.85
C LEU A 339 2.78 22.58 34.98
N PRO A 340 2.98 23.35 33.88
CA PRO A 340 2.64 24.77 33.94
C PRO A 340 1.16 24.88 34.33
N THR A 341 0.89 25.35 35.52
CA THR A 341 -0.43 25.77 35.97
C THR A 341 -0.89 26.79 34.96
N LYS A 342 -1.94 26.49 34.22
CA LYS A 342 -2.64 27.47 33.41
C LYS A 342 -3.14 28.57 34.38
N ALA A 343 -2.53 29.75 34.28
CA ALA A 343 -3.13 30.97 34.78
C ALA A 343 -4.26 31.38 33.84
#